data_eda9e0bd94039d68e5adc05aa3dc4158
#
_entry.id   eda9e0bd94039d68e5adc05aa3dc4158
#
_cell.length_a   1.000
_cell.length_b   1.000
_cell.length_c   1.000
_cell.angle_alpha   90.00
_cell.angle_beta   90.00
_cell.angle_gamma   90.00
#
_symmetry.space_group_name_H-M   'P 1'
#
loop_
_entity.id
_entity.type
_entity.pdbx_description
1 polymer ?
#
loop_
_entity_poly.entity_id
_entity_poly.type
_entity_poly.pdbx_seq_one_letter_code
_entity_poly.pdbx_strand_id
1 'polypeptide(L)'
;MHDHGFLKRPVRLTAWLAGVVAMLAVVAAMLTSDMSRAAAAGAALPISAAPLPLNREDPGADRIGALRFLGAVQIRSSNADFGGISGLRAGPDGRFLAVSDTGNWLTFRTLERDGRLIGIADAWLAPMIDSEGEPPRSKTGTDAEALEWDPMRGEAQVVFEQEHRIVTWRALDPARPETLAARALRTETLPAMADWPDNGGGEAMARFTAPDGTLARVIVSEERVLKEGGRLALLTHQGRTRSFGIEGVAEHSPTDAAMLDDRRMLLLQRRFNLKGAGAAVSLIDLSPLFSSSPAERLSVQLLARWEAPFTLDNMEGMAVAQESGQAFIYLISDDNLSSLQRTVLMKFALDLPEK
;
A
#
# COMPACT_ATOMS: atom_id res chain seq x y z
N MET A 1 -69.01 34.55 -51.79
CA MET A 1 -67.85 35.16 -51.09
C MET A 1 -67.41 34.11 -50.06
N HIS A 2 -66.40 33.32 -50.43
CA HIS A 2 -65.82 32.31 -49.56
C HIS A 2 -64.40 32.75 -49.18
N ASP A 3 -64.18 32.90 -47.89
CA ASP A 3 -62.95 33.26 -47.32
C ASP A 3 -62.22 31.95 -46.93
N HIS A 4 -61.06 31.69 -47.53
CA HIS A 4 -60.18 30.52 -47.22
C HIS A 4 -59.04 30.99 -46.29
N GLY A 5 -59.25 30.75 -44.99
CA GLY A 5 -58.20 30.94 -44.00
C GLY A 5 -57.09 29.87 -44.13
N PHE A 6 -55.89 30.32 -44.47
CA PHE A 6 -54.67 29.46 -44.48
C PHE A 6 -54.13 29.34 -43.04
N LEU A 7 -54.31 28.16 -42.42
CA LEU A 7 -53.64 27.78 -41.18
C LEU A 7 -52.20 27.38 -41.47
N LYS A 8 -51.25 28.27 -41.12
CA LYS A 8 -49.82 27.94 -41.13
C LYS A 8 -49.47 27.02 -39.97
N ARG A 9 -48.96 25.82 -40.25
CA ARG A 9 -48.49 24.84 -39.24
C ARG A 9 -47.14 25.28 -38.66
N PRO A 10 -46.96 25.39 -37.31
CA PRO A 10 -45.66 25.59 -36.66
C PRO A 10 -45.05 24.24 -36.28
N VAL A 11 -44.50 23.47 -37.21
CA VAL A 11 -44.04 22.10 -36.92
C VAL A 11 -42.53 21.90 -37.13
N ARG A 12 -41.76 22.91 -37.54
CA ARG A 12 -40.33 22.69 -37.85
C ARG A 12 -39.33 23.25 -36.84
N LEU A 13 -39.72 24.15 -35.95
CA LEU A 13 -38.77 24.76 -35.00
C LEU A 13 -38.52 23.90 -33.75
N THR A 14 -39.56 23.16 -33.27
CA THR A 14 -39.47 22.29 -32.11
C THR A 14 -38.65 21.03 -32.35
N ALA A 15 -38.63 20.46 -33.55
CA ALA A 15 -37.84 19.29 -33.87
C ALA A 15 -36.31 19.62 -33.96
N TRP A 16 -35.98 20.83 -34.41
CA TRP A 16 -34.57 21.31 -34.46
C TRP A 16 -34.02 21.59 -33.07
N LEU A 17 -34.78 22.18 -32.19
CA LEU A 17 -34.39 22.44 -30.80
C LEU A 17 -34.22 21.13 -30.01
N ALA A 18 -35.09 20.14 -30.20
CA ALA A 18 -34.94 18.84 -29.56
C ALA A 18 -33.67 18.10 -30.03
N GLY A 19 -33.35 18.18 -31.33
CA GLY A 19 -32.13 17.60 -31.89
C GLY A 19 -30.83 18.25 -31.35
N VAL A 20 -30.82 19.58 -31.21
CA VAL A 20 -29.68 20.33 -30.64
C VAL A 20 -29.50 19.99 -29.15
N VAL A 21 -30.57 19.93 -28.37
CA VAL A 21 -30.51 19.53 -26.94
C VAL A 21 -30.01 18.11 -26.76
N ALA A 22 -30.49 17.16 -27.59
CA ALA A 22 -30.00 15.78 -27.58
C ALA A 22 -28.53 15.67 -27.96
N MET A 23 -28.08 16.42 -28.96
CA MET A 23 -26.68 16.45 -29.37
C MET A 23 -25.77 17.07 -28.29
N LEU A 24 -26.20 18.14 -27.62
CA LEU A 24 -25.48 18.74 -26.50
C LEU A 24 -25.43 17.80 -25.29
N ALA A 25 -26.48 17.03 -25.00
CA ALA A 25 -26.50 16.05 -23.94
C ALA A 25 -25.52 14.88 -24.24
N VAL A 26 -25.44 14.42 -25.49
CA VAL A 26 -24.51 13.37 -25.93
C VAL A 26 -23.06 13.90 -25.84
N VAL A 27 -22.80 15.10 -26.29
CA VAL A 27 -21.45 15.72 -26.20
C VAL A 27 -21.05 15.94 -24.73
N ALA A 28 -21.97 16.40 -23.88
CA ALA A 28 -21.72 16.55 -22.46
C ALA A 28 -21.44 15.17 -21.79
N ALA A 29 -22.20 14.13 -22.13
CA ALA A 29 -21.97 12.77 -21.64
C ALA A 29 -20.63 12.20 -22.14
N MET A 30 -20.23 12.46 -23.36
CA MET A 30 -18.92 12.06 -23.88
C MET A 30 -17.78 12.81 -23.18
N LEU A 31 -17.91 14.12 -22.98
CA LEU A 31 -16.89 14.92 -22.28
C LEU A 31 -16.77 14.50 -20.81
N THR A 32 -17.89 14.23 -20.13
CA THR A 32 -17.84 13.73 -18.75
C THR A 32 -17.25 12.32 -18.65
N SER A 33 -17.54 11.43 -19.61
CA SER A 33 -16.94 10.09 -19.65
C SER A 33 -15.44 10.13 -19.94
N ASP A 34 -14.98 11.02 -20.82
CA ASP A 34 -13.54 11.20 -21.09
C ASP A 34 -12.80 11.83 -19.93
N MET A 35 -13.43 12.79 -19.21
CA MET A 35 -12.85 13.35 -17.98
C MET A 35 -12.80 12.32 -16.85
N SER A 36 -13.82 11.49 -16.67
CA SER A 36 -13.81 10.39 -15.70
C SER A 36 -12.74 9.35 -16.02
N ARG A 37 -12.58 9.00 -17.30
CA ARG A 37 -11.51 8.08 -17.74
C ARG A 37 -10.13 8.68 -17.52
N ALA A 38 -9.93 9.96 -17.80
CA ALA A 38 -8.66 10.65 -17.55
C ALA A 38 -8.34 10.72 -16.05
N ALA A 39 -9.34 11.00 -15.22
CA ALA A 39 -9.19 10.98 -13.76
C ALA A 39 -8.87 9.57 -13.23
N ALA A 40 -9.53 8.53 -13.77
CA ALA A 40 -9.26 7.14 -13.41
C ALA A 40 -7.87 6.64 -13.86
N ALA A 41 -7.32 7.19 -14.95
CA ALA A 41 -5.99 6.83 -15.44
C ALA A 41 -4.85 7.34 -14.54
N GLY A 42 -5.13 8.25 -13.61
CA GLY A 42 -4.13 8.88 -12.77
C GLY A 42 -3.26 9.89 -13.51
N ALA A 43 -2.19 10.33 -12.87
CA ALA A 43 -1.28 11.34 -13.41
C ALA A 43 0.17 11.16 -12.94
N ALA A 44 1.11 11.62 -13.78
CA ALA A 44 2.49 11.76 -13.36
C ALA A 44 2.61 12.78 -12.21
N LEU A 45 3.38 12.41 -11.18
CA LEU A 45 3.59 13.28 -10.03
C LEU A 45 4.83 14.17 -10.22
N PRO A 46 4.71 15.47 -10.01
CA PRO A 46 5.86 16.34 -9.83
C PRO A 46 6.51 16.04 -8.48
N ILE A 47 7.64 15.36 -8.51
CA ILE A 47 8.35 14.88 -7.32
C ILE A 47 9.65 15.65 -7.15
N SER A 48 9.96 16.00 -5.90
CA SER A 48 11.31 16.37 -5.44
C SER A 48 11.75 15.43 -4.33
N ALA A 49 13.05 15.08 -4.31
CA ALA A 49 13.64 14.23 -3.30
C ALA A 49 14.91 14.90 -2.73
N ALA A 50 15.00 14.99 -1.41
CA ALA A 50 16.15 15.56 -0.70
C ALA A 50 16.82 14.51 0.17
N PRO A 51 18.14 14.26 0.05
CA PRO A 51 18.85 13.30 0.87
C PRO A 51 18.76 13.60 2.38
N LEU A 52 18.71 12.54 3.17
CA LEU A 52 18.74 12.60 4.63
C LEU A 52 19.86 11.70 5.17
N PRO A 53 20.57 12.09 6.26
CA PRO A 53 21.46 11.19 6.96
C PRO A 53 20.68 10.14 7.75
N LEU A 54 21.31 9.03 8.13
CA LEU A 54 20.69 8.05 9.03
C LEU A 54 20.48 8.63 10.43
N ASN A 55 21.47 9.36 10.93
CA ASN A 55 21.42 10.01 12.23
C ASN A 55 21.77 11.49 12.06
N ARG A 56 20.97 12.38 12.65
CA ARG A 56 21.15 13.83 12.52
C ARG A 56 22.30 14.35 13.38
N GLU A 57 22.59 13.68 14.48
CA GLU A 57 23.66 14.05 15.42
C GLU A 57 24.98 13.37 15.08
N ASP A 58 24.93 12.21 14.40
CA ASP A 58 26.07 11.49 13.87
C ASP A 58 25.87 11.15 12.39
N PRO A 59 26.23 12.04 11.46
CA PRO A 59 26.10 11.78 10.03
C PRO A 59 26.96 10.61 9.51
N GLY A 60 27.95 10.14 10.30
CA GLY A 60 28.77 8.97 10.01
C GLY A 60 28.12 7.64 10.36
N ALA A 61 27.01 7.66 11.11
CA ALA A 61 26.26 6.44 11.43
C ALA A 61 25.76 5.76 10.15
N ASP A 62 26.05 4.47 10.02
CA ASP A 62 25.74 3.68 8.84
C ASP A 62 24.94 2.41 9.14
N ARG A 63 24.47 2.22 10.41
CA ARG A 63 23.83 0.98 10.84
C ARG A 63 22.83 1.20 11.98
N ILE A 64 21.76 0.40 11.95
CA ILE A 64 20.83 0.20 13.06
C ILE A 64 20.62 -1.31 13.22
N GLY A 65 21.21 -1.93 14.24
CA GLY A 65 21.12 -3.39 14.41
C GLY A 65 21.63 -4.14 13.18
N ALA A 66 20.81 -5.01 12.61
CA ALA A 66 21.09 -5.78 11.39
C ALA A 66 20.90 -4.98 10.08
N LEU A 67 20.45 -3.73 10.15
CA LEU A 67 20.19 -2.89 8.98
C LEU A 67 21.36 -1.95 8.69
N ARG A 68 22.08 -2.19 7.57
CA ARG A 68 23.14 -1.33 7.07
C ARG A 68 22.57 -0.29 6.12
N PHE A 69 22.76 0.98 6.44
CA PHE A 69 22.16 2.13 5.76
C PHE A 69 22.73 2.38 4.36
N LEU A 70 21.86 2.46 3.38
CA LEU A 70 22.20 2.73 1.98
C LEU A 70 21.55 3.99 1.43
N GLY A 71 21.04 4.85 2.29
CA GLY A 71 20.48 6.15 1.92
C GLY A 71 19.05 6.35 2.36
N ALA A 72 18.68 7.61 2.50
CA ALA A 72 17.31 8.05 2.75
C ALA A 72 17.05 9.34 1.99
N VAL A 73 15.80 9.52 1.59
CA VAL A 73 15.34 10.75 0.94
C VAL A 73 13.99 11.18 1.51
N GLN A 74 13.84 12.48 1.74
CA GLN A 74 12.52 13.06 1.94
C GLN A 74 11.90 13.32 0.57
N ILE A 75 10.71 12.78 0.35
CA ILE A 75 9.93 12.95 -0.86
C ILE A 75 8.92 14.07 -0.64
N ARG A 76 8.71 14.90 -1.65
CA ARG A 76 7.69 15.94 -1.67
C ARG A 76 7.06 16.03 -3.04
N SER A 77 5.77 16.33 -3.07
CA SER A 77 5.01 16.65 -4.27
C SER A 77 4.18 17.90 -4.05
N SER A 78 3.88 18.62 -5.13
CA SER A 78 2.89 19.69 -5.14
C SER A 78 1.47 19.19 -5.38
N ASN A 79 1.29 17.88 -5.64
CA ASN A 79 -0.03 17.26 -5.75
C ASN A 79 -0.61 17.05 -4.34
N ALA A 80 -1.82 17.54 -4.09
CA ALA A 80 -2.47 17.47 -2.78
C ALA A 80 -2.89 16.05 -2.37
N ASP A 81 -3.02 15.12 -3.33
CA ASP A 81 -3.39 13.73 -3.08
C ASP A 81 -2.16 12.84 -2.82
N PHE A 82 -0.94 13.41 -2.81
CA PHE A 82 0.29 12.70 -2.48
C PHE A 82 0.52 12.70 -0.97
N GLY A 83 0.56 11.53 -0.37
CA GLY A 83 0.76 11.29 1.07
C GLY A 83 -0.07 10.11 1.54
N GLY A 84 -0.18 9.89 2.84
CA GLY A 84 -0.98 8.81 3.40
C GLY A 84 -0.49 7.41 3.00
N ILE A 85 0.82 7.20 2.87
CA ILE A 85 1.37 5.92 2.34
C ILE A 85 1.37 4.87 3.43
N SER A 86 0.55 3.82 3.26
CA SER A 86 0.31 2.75 4.23
C SER A 86 0.87 1.37 3.82
N GLY A 87 1.30 1.18 2.57
CA GLY A 87 1.90 -0.08 2.13
C GLY A 87 2.88 0.10 0.99
N LEU A 88 3.93 -0.75 0.93
CA LEU A 88 4.98 -0.68 -0.09
C LEU A 88 5.42 -2.06 -0.56
N ARG A 89 5.57 -2.26 -1.88
CA ARG A 89 6.16 -3.48 -2.45
C ARG A 89 7.15 -3.15 -3.54
N ALA A 90 8.25 -3.90 -3.56
CA ALA A 90 9.27 -3.82 -4.59
C ALA A 90 8.94 -4.72 -5.76
N GLY A 91 9.16 -4.23 -6.94
CA GLY A 91 9.11 -4.97 -8.18
C GLY A 91 10.44 -5.00 -8.91
N PRO A 92 10.47 -5.47 -10.15
CA PRO A 92 11.67 -5.50 -10.95
C PRO A 92 12.16 -4.08 -11.26
N ASP A 93 13.46 -3.97 -11.59
CA ASP A 93 14.11 -2.76 -12.10
C ASP A 93 14.00 -1.54 -11.16
N GLY A 94 14.00 -1.77 -9.84
CA GLY A 94 13.91 -0.71 -8.83
C GLY A 94 12.57 0.03 -8.85
N ARG A 95 11.52 -0.57 -9.40
CA ARG A 95 10.15 -0.06 -9.36
C ARG A 95 9.44 -0.50 -8.10
N PHE A 96 8.56 0.36 -7.65
CA PHE A 96 7.74 0.14 -6.45
C PHE A 96 6.27 0.37 -6.77
N LEU A 97 5.43 -0.39 -6.09
CA LEU A 97 4.00 -0.15 -5.96
C LEU A 97 3.70 0.13 -4.49
N ALA A 98 2.96 1.19 -4.24
CA ALA A 98 2.49 1.56 -2.91
C ALA A 98 1.00 1.87 -2.94
N VAL A 99 0.38 1.84 -1.78
CA VAL A 99 -1.00 2.24 -1.54
C VAL A 99 -1.04 3.40 -0.54
N SER A 100 -2.11 4.18 -0.60
CA SER A 100 -2.38 5.22 0.39
C SER A 100 -3.75 5.02 1.04
N ASP A 101 -3.89 5.46 2.28
CA ASP A 101 -5.13 5.50 3.06
C ASP A 101 -6.24 6.35 2.40
N THR A 102 -5.87 7.16 1.41
CA THR A 102 -6.79 7.92 0.57
C THR A 102 -7.31 7.12 -0.64
N GLY A 103 -6.95 5.84 -0.75
CA GLY A 103 -7.41 4.95 -1.83
C GLY A 103 -6.73 5.18 -3.17
N ASN A 104 -5.44 5.52 -3.15
CA ASN A 104 -4.65 5.71 -4.35
C ASN A 104 -3.53 4.66 -4.46
N TRP A 105 -3.23 4.28 -5.71
CA TRP A 105 -1.99 3.65 -6.10
C TRP A 105 -0.91 4.71 -6.27
N LEU A 106 0.27 4.47 -5.72
CA LEU A 106 1.49 5.21 -6.04
C LEU A 106 2.50 4.24 -6.67
N THR A 107 3.06 4.60 -7.81
CA THR A 107 4.23 3.90 -8.35
C THR A 107 5.38 4.87 -8.58
N PHE A 108 6.60 4.39 -8.39
CA PHE A 108 7.82 5.14 -8.67
C PHE A 108 8.99 4.18 -8.91
N ARG A 109 10.11 4.72 -9.35
CA ARG A 109 11.39 4.01 -9.47
C ARG A 109 12.43 4.69 -8.59
N THR A 110 13.23 3.92 -7.85
CA THR A 110 14.37 4.48 -7.11
C THR A 110 15.47 4.95 -8.06
N LEU A 111 16.12 6.04 -7.67
CA LEU A 111 17.39 6.49 -8.26
C LEU A 111 18.50 6.16 -7.31
N GLU A 112 19.49 5.42 -7.83
CA GLU A 112 20.61 4.95 -7.03
C GLU A 112 21.93 5.32 -7.68
N ARG A 113 22.96 5.53 -6.84
CA ARG A 113 24.35 5.71 -7.23
C ARG A 113 25.22 4.86 -6.32
N ASP A 114 26.03 3.98 -6.90
CA ASP A 114 26.89 3.04 -6.16
C ASP A 114 26.12 2.23 -5.11
N GLY A 115 24.91 1.76 -5.48
CA GLY A 115 24.00 1.01 -4.61
C GLY A 115 23.29 1.83 -3.52
N ARG A 116 23.52 3.14 -3.46
CA ARG A 116 22.91 4.04 -2.48
C ARG A 116 21.72 4.77 -3.06
N LEU A 117 20.62 4.82 -2.31
CA LEU A 117 19.44 5.59 -2.65
C LEU A 117 19.76 7.09 -2.62
N ILE A 118 19.50 7.77 -3.74
CA ILE A 118 19.72 9.23 -3.89
C ILE A 118 18.45 9.98 -4.29
N GLY A 119 17.37 9.29 -4.67
CA GLY A 119 16.12 9.91 -5.10
C GLY A 119 15.11 8.89 -5.62
N ILE A 120 14.03 9.42 -6.17
CA ILE A 120 13.04 8.65 -6.93
C ILE A 120 12.72 9.36 -8.24
N ALA A 121 12.20 8.61 -9.22
CA ALA A 121 11.76 9.09 -10.52
C ALA A 121 10.52 8.34 -11.01
N ASP A 122 9.98 8.79 -12.13
CA ASP A 122 8.85 8.15 -12.83
C ASP A 122 7.65 7.89 -11.89
N ALA A 123 7.39 8.85 -10.97
CA ALA A 123 6.32 8.73 -10.00
C ALA A 123 4.96 8.98 -10.68
N TRP A 124 3.96 8.16 -10.33
CA TRP A 124 2.60 8.23 -10.85
C TRP A 124 1.61 7.91 -9.75
N LEU A 125 0.54 8.69 -9.67
CA LEU A 125 -0.56 8.49 -8.74
C LEU A 125 -1.85 8.19 -9.51
N ALA A 126 -2.60 7.19 -9.08
CA ALA A 126 -3.88 6.83 -9.68
C ALA A 126 -4.87 6.36 -8.61
N PRO A 127 -6.16 6.68 -8.72
CA PRO A 127 -7.15 6.16 -7.79
C PRO A 127 -7.30 4.63 -7.96
N MET A 128 -7.59 3.92 -6.86
CA MET A 128 -7.98 2.51 -6.90
C MET A 128 -9.40 2.41 -7.44
N ILE A 129 -9.57 1.73 -8.58
CA ILE A 129 -10.88 1.59 -9.21
C ILE A 129 -11.56 0.33 -8.68
N ASP A 130 -12.80 0.47 -8.21
CA ASP A 130 -13.62 -0.64 -7.72
C ASP A 130 -14.10 -1.58 -8.85
N SER A 131 -14.89 -2.60 -8.51
CA SER A 131 -15.43 -3.56 -9.49
C SER A 131 -16.47 -2.94 -10.44
N GLU A 132 -17.08 -1.83 -10.06
CA GLU A 132 -18.07 -1.10 -10.85
C GLU A 132 -17.39 -0.12 -11.83
N GLY A 133 -16.13 0.18 -11.61
CA GLY A 133 -15.31 1.08 -12.42
C GLY A 133 -15.29 2.51 -11.89
N GLU A 134 -15.61 2.67 -10.60
CA GLU A 134 -15.64 3.97 -9.94
C GLU A 134 -14.43 4.12 -8.99
N PRO A 135 -13.87 5.32 -8.86
CA PRO A 135 -12.89 5.62 -7.83
C PRO A 135 -13.57 5.65 -6.45
N PRO A 136 -12.84 5.39 -5.37
CA PRO A 136 -13.37 5.46 -4.01
C PRO A 136 -13.93 6.86 -3.71
N ARG A 137 -15.12 6.91 -3.06
CA ARG A 137 -15.84 8.16 -2.82
C ARG A 137 -15.99 8.55 -1.34
N SER A 138 -15.65 7.65 -0.44
CA SER A 138 -15.79 7.88 1.02
C SER A 138 -14.54 7.41 1.75
N LYS A 139 -14.25 8.00 2.90
CA LYS A 139 -13.12 7.56 3.74
C LYS A 139 -13.23 6.06 4.10
N THR A 140 -14.43 5.58 4.40
CA THR A 140 -14.67 4.15 4.67
C THR A 140 -14.33 3.24 3.49
N GLY A 141 -14.37 3.75 2.26
CA GLY A 141 -14.03 3.02 1.05
C GLY A 141 -12.56 3.13 0.64
N THR A 142 -11.79 4.05 1.25
CA THR A 142 -10.42 4.38 0.83
C THR A 142 -9.33 3.86 1.77
N ASP A 143 -9.63 3.57 3.01
CA ASP A 143 -8.72 3.26 4.12
C ASP A 143 -7.90 1.98 3.85
N ALA A 144 -6.98 2.08 2.88
CA ALA A 144 -6.11 0.99 2.43
C ALA A 144 -4.88 0.94 3.32
N GLU A 145 -4.65 -0.20 4.01
CA GLU A 145 -3.61 -0.31 5.03
C GLU A 145 -2.52 -1.32 4.69
N ALA A 146 -2.86 -2.48 4.17
CA ALA A 146 -1.86 -3.47 3.82
C ALA A 146 -1.90 -3.81 2.33
N LEU A 147 -0.71 -3.93 1.74
CA LEU A 147 -0.52 -4.27 0.33
C LEU A 147 0.23 -5.60 0.19
N GLU A 148 -0.21 -6.43 -0.73
CA GLU A 148 0.58 -7.49 -1.35
C GLU A 148 0.53 -7.37 -2.87
N TRP A 149 1.68 -7.54 -3.51
CA TRP A 149 1.79 -7.47 -4.96
C TRP A 149 2.71 -8.56 -5.50
N ASP A 150 2.18 -9.34 -6.44
CA ASP A 150 2.92 -10.33 -7.22
C ASP A 150 3.21 -9.72 -8.61
N PRO A 151 4.43 -9.22 -8.86
CA PRO A 151 4.76 -8.57 -10.12
C PRO A 151 4.76 -9.55 -11.31
N MET A 152 4.96 -10.85 -11.07
CA MET A 152 4.95 -11.85 -12.13
C MET A 152 3.54 -12.11 -12.68
N ARG A 153 2.53 -11.97 -11.82
CA ARG A 153 1.12 -12.12 -12.18
C ARG A 153 0.41 -10.79 -12.40
N GLY A 154 1.06 -9.68 -12.05
CA GLY A 154 0.42 -8.37 -12.01
C GLY A 154 -0.78 -8.34 -11.04
N GLU A 155 -0.76 -9.15 -9.99
CA GLU A 155 -1.86 -9.27 -9.03
C GLU A 155 -1.51 -8.54 -7.73
N ALA A 156 -2.35 -7.59 -7.33
CA ALA A 156 -2.28 -6.94 -6.03
C ALA A 156 -3.47 -7.30 -5.17
N GLN A 157 -3.23 -7.44 -3.87
CA GLN A 157 -4.25 -7.56 -2.82
C GLN A 157 -4.02 -6.42 -1.82
N VAL A 158 -5.11 -5.77 -1.44
CA VAL A 158 -5.09 -4.67 -0.47
C VAL A 158 -6.10 -4.98 0.63
N VAL A 159 -5.69 -4.83 1.87
CA VAL A 159 -6.58 -4.85 3.03
C VAL A 159 -7.08 -3.44 3.28
N PHE A 160 -8.38 -3.31 3.44
CA PHE A 160 -9.04 -2.06 3.82
C PHE A 160 -9.56 -2.18 5.24
N GLU A 161 -9.32 -1.15 6.02
CA GLU A 161 -9.92 -0.98 7.35
C GLU A 161 -11.41 -0.64 7.27
N GLN A 162 -12.03 -0.41 8.42
CA GLN A 162 -13.44 -0.08 8.63
C GLN A 162 -14.41 -1.16 8.09
N GLU A 163 -14.32 -1.53 6.81
CA GLU A 163 -15.11 -2.62 6.23
C GLU A 163 -14.40 -3.99 6.31
N HIS A 164 -13.15 -4.04 6.78
CA HIS A 164 -12.33 -5.25 6.95
C HIS A 164 -12.41 -6.19 5.75
N ARG A 165 -12.22 -5.63 4.56
CA ARG A 165 -12.26 -6.37 3.29
C ARG A 165 -10.89 -6.46 2.66
N ILE A 166 -10.71 -7.47 1.85
CA ILE A 166 -9.52 -7.67 1.01
C ILE A 166 -9.96 -7.55 -0.44
N VAL A 167 -9.40 -6.61 -1.16
CA VAL A 167 -9.72 -6.40 -2.57
C VAL A 167 -8.55 -6.83 -3.42
N THR A 168 -8.83 -7.49 -4.53
CA THR A 168 -7.82 -8.00 -5.47
C THR A 168 -7.95 -7.29 -6.82
N TRP A 169 -6.82 -6.82 -7.35
CA TRP A 169 -6.68 -6.32 -8.72
C TRP A 169 -5.76 -7.22 -9.52
N ARG A 170 -5.88 -7.18 -10.84
CA ARG A 170 -5.00 -7.88 -11.77
C ARG A 170 -4.54 -6.98 -12.91
N ALA A 171 -3.51 -7.45 -13.63
CA ALA A 171 -2.88 -6.77 -14.75
C ALA A 171 -2.23 -5.43 -14.38
N LEU A 172 -1.86 -5.25 -13.10
CA LEU A 172 -1.10 -4.09 -12.64
C LEU A 172 0.36 -4.23 -13.03
N ASP A 173 0.86 -3.23 -13.75
CA ASP A 173 2.26 -3.12 -14.15
C ASP A 173 2.74 -1.69 -13.89
N PRO A 174 3.49 -1.44 -12.81
CA PRO A 174 4.01 -0.11 -12.50
C PRO A 174 4.94 0.49 -13.57
N ALA A 175 5.45 -0.32 -14.49
CA ALA A 175 6.19 0.18 -15.65
C ALA A 175 5.27 0.78 -16.73
N ARG A 176 3.97 0.46 -16.64
CA ARG A 176 2.90 0.97 -17.50
C ARG A 176 1.79 1.56 -16.63
N PRO A 177 1.96 2.81 -16.15
CA PRO A 177 1.09 3.41 -15.13
C PRO A 177 -0.40 3.44 -15.49
N GLU A 178 -0.74 3.44 -16.78
CA GLU A 178 -2.12 3.33 -17.26
C GLU A 178 -2.81 2.03 -16.81
N THR A 179 -2.07 0.99 -16.45
CA THR A 179 -2.63 -0.26 -15.94
C THR A 179 -3.17 -0.12 -14.51
N LEU A 180 -2.79 0.93 -13.79
CA LEU A 180 -3.31 1.22 -12.44
C LEU A 180 -4.80 1.60 -12.47
N ALA A 181 -5.34 1.95 -13.64
CA ALA A 181 -6.79 2.11 -13.85
C ALA A 181 -7.55 0.78 -13.98
N ALA A 182 -6.91 -0.36 -13.71
CA ALA A 182 -7.59 -1.65 -13.69
C ALA A 182 -8.68 -1.68 -12.63
N ARG A 183 -9.82 -2.31 -12.97
CA ARG A 183 -10.91 -2.51 -12.02
C ARG A 183 -10.57 -3.62 -11.03
N ALA A 184 -11.10 -3.48 -9.82
CA ALA A 184 -11.06 -4.56 -8.83
C ALA A 184 -11.69 -5.83 -9.41
N LEU A 185 -11.00 -6.95 -9.23
CA LEU A 185 -11.44 -8.26 -9.71
C LEU A 185 -12.44 -8.90 -8.75
N ARG A 186 -12.17 -8.82 -7.46
CA ARG A 186 -13.00 -9.40 -6.40
C ARG A 186 -12.77 -8.69 -5.08
N THR A 187 -13.78 -8.78 -4.23
CA THR A 187 -13.72 -8.42 -2.81
C THR A 187 -13.96 -9.67 -1.97
N GLU A 188 -13.17 -9.84 -0.91
CA GLU A 188 -13.25 -10.95 0.04
C GLU A 188 -13.39 -10.35 1.45
N THR A 189 -14.27 -10.92 2.26
CA THR A 189 -14.36 -10.64 3.70
C THR A 189 -14.04 -11.92 4.47
N LEU A 190 -13.24 -11.82 5.52
CA LEU A 190 -12.95 -12.92 6.41
C LEU A 190 -13.80 -12.81 7.67
N PRO A 191 -14.65 -13.80 8.00
CA PRO A 191 -15.45 -13.77 9.23
C PRO A 191 -14.62 -13.55 10.50
N ALA A 192 -13.35 -13.98 10.48
CA ALA A 192 -12.40 -13.78 11.58
C ALA A 192 -11.97 -12.32 11.79
N MET A 193 -12.27 -11.42 10.86
CA MET A 193 -11.99 -9.97 10.95
C MET A 193 -13.25 -9.17 11.34
N ALA A 194 -14.42 -9.80 11.42
CA ALA A 194 -15.71 -9.09 11.60
C ALA A 194 -15.85 -8.30 12.92
N ASP A 195 -15.06 -8.66 13.94
CA ASP A 195 -15.02 -8.01 15.24
C ASP A 195 -13.73 -7.22 15.49
N TRP A 196 -12.95 -6.97 14.43
CA TRP A 196 -11.78 -6.10 14.53
C TRP A 196 -12.22 -4.64 14.70
N PRO A 197 -11.41 -3.80 15.37
CA PRO A 197 -11.75 -2.39 15.53
C PRO A 197 -11.73 -1.67 14.19
N ASP A 198 -12.57 -0.65 14.03
CA ASP A 198 -12.65 0.17 12.80
C ASP A 198 -11.31 0.85 12.44
N ASN A 199 -10.50 1.17 13.46
CA ASN A 199 -9.12 1.60 13.30
C ASN A 199 -8.22 0.63 14.09
N GLY A 200 -7.09 0.21 13.53
CA GLY A 200 -6.19 -0.80 14.08
C GLY A 200 -6.55 -2.23 13.68
N GLY A 201 -7.15 -2.38 12.51
CA GLY A 201 -7.53 -3.64 11.87
C GLY A 201 -6.36 -4.37 11.24
N GLY A 202 -6.43 -4.64 9.96
CA GLY A 202 -5.45 -5.41 9.19
C GLY A 202 -4.35 -4.54 8.60
N GLU A 203 -3.31 -4.25 9.35
CA GLU A 203 -2.24 -3.32 8.99
C GLU A 203 -1.08 -3.95 8.22
N ALA A 204 -0.87 -5.26 8.38
CA ALA A 204 0.25 -5.94 7.74
C ALA A 204 -0.24 -7.21 7.04
N MET A 205 0.21 -7.41 5.80
CA MET A 205 -0.13 -8.60 5.03
C MET A 205 1.11 -9.15 4.32
N ALA A 206 1.24 -10.50 4.32
CA ALA A 206 2.24 -11.19 3.54
C ALA A 206 1.65 -12.41 2.85
N ARG A 207 2.00 -12.62 1.58
CA ARG A 207 1.67 -13.82 0.79
C ARG A 207 2.91 -14.62 0.50
N PHE A 208 2.81 -15.93 0.59
CA PHE A 208 3.93 -16.85 0.35
C PHE A 208 3.45 -18.21 -0.13
N THR A 209 4.39 -19.02 -0.59
CA THR A 209 4.12 -20.43 -0.94
C THR A 209 4.33 -21.29 0.31
N ALA A 210 3.28 -21.97 0.76
CA ALA A 210 3.33 -22.90 1.88
C ALA A 210 4.17 -24.15 1.54
N PRO A 211 4.60 -24.97 2.54
CA PRO A 211 5.41 -26.16 2.30
C PRO A 211 4.79 -27.20 1.36
N ASP A 212 3.48 -27.18 1.19
CA ASP A 212 2.74 -28.06 0.25
C ASP A 212 2.65 -27.50 -1.18
N GLY A 213 3.31 -26.38 -1.46
CA GLY A 213 3.32 -25.72 -2.76
C GLY A 213 2.10 -24.83 -3.05
N THR A 214 1.14 -24.72 -2.14
CA THR A 214 -0.03 -23.86 -2.31
C THR A 214 0.20 -22.46 -1.72
N LEU A 215 -0.58 -21.47 -2.18
CA LEU A 215 -0.50 -20.12 -1.66
C LEU A 215 -1.12 -20.03 -0.26
N ALA A 216 -0.42 -19.32 0.61
CA ALA A 216 -0.87 -18.91 1.93
C ALA A 216 -0.77 -17.39 2.10
N ARG A 217 -1.56 -16.85 3.02
CA ARG A 217 -1.58 -15.43 3.36
C ARG A 217 -1.64 -15.26 4.87
N VAL A 218 -0.82 -14.38 5.41
CA VAL A 218 -0.89 -13.89 6.78
C VAL A 218 -1.39 -12.46 6.77
N ILE A 219 -2.31 -12.11 7.67
CA ILE A 219 -2.74 -10.74 7.97
C ILE A 219 -2.55 -10.53 9.47
N VAL A 220 -1.92 -9.42 9.85
CA VAL A 220 -1.64 -9.08 11.26
C VAL A 220 -2.47 -7.86 11.64
N SER A 221 -3.16 -7.93 12.77
CA SER A 221 -3.90 -6.79 13.31
C SER A 221 -2.98 -5.82 14.06
N GLU A 222 -3.22 -4.53 13.92
CA GLU A 222 -2.52 -3.51 14.70
C GLU A 222 -2.87 -3.59 16.19
N GLU A 223 -4.15 -3.65 16.53
CA GLU A 223 -4.59 -3.51 17.93
C GLU A 223 -5.01 -4.81 18.61
N ARG A 224 -5.50 -5.80 17.88
CA ARG A 224 -5.99 -7.04 18.50
C ARG A 224 -4.88 -7.86 19.10
N VAL A 225 -5.10 -8.29 20.33
CA VAL A 225 -4.17 -9.14 21.12
C VAL A 225 -4.90 -10.41 21.53
N LEU A 226 -4.22 -11.55 21.43
CA LEU A 226 -4.74 -12.81 21.94
C LEU A 226 -4.71 -12.86 23.48
N LYS A 227 -5.60 -13.67 24.07
CA LYS A 227 -5.62 -13.90 25.53
C LYS A 227 -4.30 -14.45 26.05
N GLU A 228 -3.65 -15.28 25.25
CA GLU A 228 -2.36 -15.92 25.50
C GLU A 228 -1.18 -14.96 25.26
N GLY A 229 -1.48 -13.71 24.85
CA GLY A 229 -0.51 -12.68 24.50
C GLY A 229 -0.06 -12.76 23.05
N GLY A 230 0.49 -11.63 22.55
CA GLY A 230 0.90 -11.46 21.16
C GLY A 230 -0.18 -10.80 20.29
N ARG A 231 0.25 -10.13 19.21
CA ARG A 231 -0.65 -9.53 18.23
C ARG A 231 -1.42 -10.62 17.50
N LEU A 232 -2.72 -10.43 17.35
CA LEU A 232 -3.56 -11.36 16.60
C LEU A 232 -3.16 -11.35 15.14
N ALA A 233 -2.91 -12.52 14.57
CA ALA A 233 -2.69 -12.73 13.16
C ALA A 233 -3.61 -13.85 12.64
N LEU A 234 -3.96 -13.74 11.36
CA LEU A 234 -4.75 -14.74 10.63
C LEU A 234 -3.88 -15.40 9.58
N LEU A 235 -3.85 -16.73 9.54
CA LEU A 235 -3.33 -17.51 8.43
C LEU A 235 -4.49 -18.01 7.59
N THR A 236 -4.56 -17.61 6.32
CA THR A 236 -5.45 -18.21 5.32
C THR A 236 -4.65 -19.15 4.43
N HIS A 237 -5.02 -20.43 4.42
CA HIS A 237 -4.35 -21.48 3.65
C HIS A 237 -5.38 -22.52 3.21
N GLN A 238 -5.38 -22.90 1.94
CA GLN A 238 -6.32 -23.86 1.35
C GLN A 238 -7.80 -23.55 1.67
N GLY A 239 -8.19 -22.27 1.60
CA GLY A 239 -9.55 -21.81 1.87
C GLY A 239 -9.97 -21.84 3.35
N ARG A 240 -9.08 -22.17 4.27
CA ARG A 240 -9.30 -22.17 5.72
C ARG A 240 -8.56 -21.00 6.36
N THR A 241 -9.21 -20.33 7.30
CA THR A 241 -8.60 -19.26 8.09
C THR A 241 -8.50 -19.70 9.54
N ARG A 242 -7.32 -19.52 10.14
CA ARG A 242 -7.09 -19.74 11.57
C ARG A 242 -6.32 -18.58 12.18
N SER A 243 -6.56 -18.31 13.44
CA SER A 243 -5.83 -17.30 14.21
C SER A 243 -4.59 -17.88 14.89
N PHE A 244 -3.59 -17.02 15.08
CA PHE A 244 -2.40 -17.28 15.90
C PHE A 244 -1.86 -15.96 16.43
N GLY A 245 -0.94 -16.01 17.40
CA GLY A 245 -0.29 -14.83 17.97
C GLY A 245 1.08 -14.60 17.35
N ILE A 246 1.48 -13.33 17.25
CA ILE A 246 2.86 -12.91 16.97
C ILE A 246 3.35 -12.11 18.17
N GLU A 247 4.48 -12.48 18.76
CA GLU A 247 5.11 -11.67 19.81
C GLU A 247 5.41 -10.27 19.25
N GLY A 248 5.06 -9.23 19.99
CA GLY A 248 5.28 -7.85 19.61
C GLY A 248 6.55 -7.27 20.24
N VAL A 249 7.10 -6.23 19.65
CA VAL A 249 8.04 -5.33 20.30
C VAL A 249 7.25 -4.41 21.23
N ALA A 250 7.71 -4.29 22.51
CA ALA A 250 6.99 -3.49 23.50
C ALA A 250 6.73 -2.06 22.99
N GLU A 251 5.51 -1.59 23.18
CA GLU A 251 5.01 -0.25 22.81
C GLU A 251 4.99 0.00 21.27
N HIS A 252 5.19 -1.02 20.43
CA HIS A 252 5.13 -0.89 18.97
C HIS A 252 3.96 -1.71 18.41
N SER A 253 3.29 -1.15 17.41
CA SER A 253 2.21 -1.78 16.66
C SER A 253 2.69 -2.20 15.27
N PRO A 254 2.24 -3.35 14.73
CA PRO A 254 2.49 -3.71 13.34
C PRO A 254 1.96 -2.66 12.36
N THR A 255 2.68 -2.42 11.27
CA THR A 255 2.26 -1.52 10.19
C THR A 255 2.46 -2.11 8.80
N ASP A 256 3.45 -2.97 8.59
CA ASP A 256 3.57 -3.70 7.32
C ASP A 256 4.37 -5.00 7.53
N ALA A 257 4.20 -5.95 6.61
CA ALA A 257 4.95 -7.19 6.58
C ALA A 257 5.39 -7.54 5.16
N ALA A 258 6.58 -8.09 5.00
CA ALA A 258 7.08 -8.55 3.72
C ALA A 258 7.84 -9.86 3.87
N MET A 259 7.72 -10.76 2.89
CA MET A 259 8.49 -12.00 2.90
C MET A 259 9.96 -11.72 2.61
N LEU A 260 10.84 -12.26 3.45
CA LEU A 260 12.27 -12.27 3.22
C LEU A 260 12.65 -13.44 2.30
N ASP A 261 12.02 -14.57 2.51
CA ASP A 261 12.13 -15.80 1.72
C ASP A 261 10.85 -16.65 1.88
N ASP A 262 10.87 -17.90 1.43
CA ASP A 262 9.69 -18.78 1.43
C ASP A 262 9.10 -19.07 2.83
N ARG A 263 9.82 -18.81 3.90
CA ARG A 263 9.43 -19.14 5.29
C ARG A 263 9.54 -17.98 6.26
N ARG A 264 10.39 -17.02 5.98
CA ARG A 264 10.68 -15.93 6.92
C ARG A 264 10.02 -14.64 6.46
N MET A 265 9.27 -14.07 7.36
CA MET A 265 8.58 -12.79 7.20
C MET A 265 9.28 -11.72 8.03
N LEU A 266 9.46 -10.55 7.46
CA LEU A 266 9.79 -9.34 8.19
C LEU A 266 8.50 -8.65 8.61
N LEU A 267 8.48 -8.10 9.82
CA LEU A 267 7.39 -7.29 10.35
C LEU A 267 7.94 -5.91 10.71
N LEU A 268 7.39 -4.89 10.08
CA LEU A 268 7.59 -3.49 10.45
C LEU A 268 6.63 -3.15 11.58
N GLN A 269 7.13 -2.44 12.56
CA GLN A 269 6.37 -2.03 13.74
C GLN A 269 6.71 -0.58 14.08
N ARG A 270 5.72 0.22 14.42
CA ARG A 270 5.91 1.62 14.83
C ARG A 270 5.45 1.88 16.26
N ARG A 271 6.01 2.91 16.85
CA ARG A 271 5.52 3.55 18.06
C ARG A 271 5.26 5.03 17.77
N PHE A 272 4.10 5.50 18.15
CA PHE A 272 3.79 6.92 18.11
C PHE A 272 3.00 7.28 19.37
N ASN A 273 3.66 7.85 20.36
CA ASN A 273 3.07 8.20 21.64
C ASN A 273 3.78 9.42 22.26
N LEU A 274 3.45 9.76 23.51
CA LEU A 274 4.05 10.90 24.24
C LEU A 274 5.57 10.79 24.41
N LYS A 275 6.16 9.60 24.25
CA LYS A 275 7.62 9.39 24.27
C LYS A 275 8.26 9.66 22.89
N GLY A 276 7.44 9.97 21.89
CA GLY A 276 7.87 10.23 20.52
C GLY A 276 7.67 9.05 19.57
N ALA A 277 8.13 9.24 18.33
CA ALA A 277 8.12 8.21 17.31
C ALA A 277 9.24 7.19 17.53
N GLY A 278 8.99 5.93 17.15
CA GLY A 278 9.96 4.85 17.12
C GLY A 278 9.59 3.84 16.07
N ALA A 279 10.55 3.10 15.55
CA ALA A 279 10.32 1.99 14.63
C ALA A 279 11.13 0.75 15.01
N ALA A 280 10.66 -0.40 14.62
CA ALA A 280 11.33 -1.68 14.78
C ALA A 280 11.08 -2.57 13.58
N VAL A 281 12.07 -3.40 13.24
CA VAL A 281 11.95 -4.47 12.25
C VAL A 281 12.28 -5.79 12.94
N SER A 282 11.36 -6.73 12.83
CA SER A 282 11.49 -8.08 13.41
C SER A 282 11.45 -9.14 12.32
N LEU A 283 12.13 -10.25 12.54
CA LEU A 283 12.11 -11.45 11.71
C LEU A 283 11.27 -12.54 12.39
N ILE A 284 10.42 -13.19 11.62
CA ILE A 284 9.49 -14.23 12.06
C ILE A 284 9.66 -15.46 11.18
N ASP A 285 9.89 -16.64 11.77
CA ASP A 285 9.82 -17.92 11.06
C ASP A 285 8.38 -18.43 11.09
N LEU A 286 7.79 -18.58 9.90
CA LEU A 286 6.42 -19.05 9.72
C LEU A 286 6.31 -20.59 9.68
N SER A 287 7.45 -21.31 9.62
CA SER A 287 7.47 -22.79 9.52
C SER A 287 6.69 -23.49 10.63
N PRO A 288 6.69 -23.03 11.91
CA PRO A 288 5.92 -23.68 12.97
C PRO A 288 4.41 -23.68 12.75
N LEU A 289 3.90 -22.79 11.86
CA LEU A 289 2.48 -22.78 11.51
C LEU A 289 2.05 -24.01 10.67
N PHE A 290 2.99 -24.71 10.06
CA PHE A 290 2.74 -25.84 9.15
C PHE A 290 3.23 -27.20 9.73
N SER A 291 3.59 -27.22 11.02
CA SER A 291 3.97 -28.46 11.71
C SER A 291 2.76 -29.37 11.97
N SER A 292 3.01 -30.59 12.36
CA SER A 292 1.94 -31.54 12.77
C SER A 292 1.15 -31.06 13.99
N SER A 293 1.75 -30.22 14.81
CA SER A 293 1.09 -29.46 15.90
C SER A 293 1.37 -27.98 15.67
N PRO A 294 0.50 -27.29 14.90
CA PRO A 294 0.75 -25.91 14.52
C PRO A 294 0.85 -24.98 15.74
N ALA A 295 1.86 -24.10 15.73
CA ALA A 295 2.06 -23.16 16.81
C ALA A 295 0.86 -22.18 16.92
N GLU A 296 0.47 -21.90 18.16
CA GLU A 296 -0.56 -20.91 18.50
C GLU A 296 0.04 -19.49 18.62
N ARG A 297 1.36 -19.40 18.82
CA ARG A 297 2.11 -18.16 18.90
C ARG A 297 3.50 -18.32 18.29
N LEU A 298 3.93 -17.31 17.53
CA LEU A 298 5.27 -17.20 16.98
C LEU A 298 6.09 -16.18 17.76
N SER A 299 7.35 -16.52 18.03
CA SER A 299 8.34 -15.58 18.55
C SER A 299 8.90 -14.70 17.44
N VAL A 300 9.45 -13.56 17.82
CA VAL A 300 10.13 -12.62 16.91
C VAL A 300 11.59 -12.49 17.26
N GLN A 301 12.43 -12.39 16.24
CA GLN A 301 13.82 -11.96 16.37
C GLN A 301 13.87 -10.47 16.02
N LEU A 302 14.15 -9.62 17.01
CA LEU A 302 14.36 -8.19 16.78
C LEU A 302 15.63 -7.99 15.96
N LEU A 303 15.52 -7.39 14.77
CA LEU A 303 16.64 -7.07 13.88
C LEU A 303 17.15 -5.65 14.08
N ALA A 304 16.24 -4.70 14.24
CA ALA A 304 16.54 -3.30 14.44
C ALA A 304 15.44 -2.62 15.26
N ARG A 305 15.81 -1.63 16.06
CA ARG A 305 14.90 -0.71 16.74
C ARG A 305 15.57 0.65 16.85
N TRP A 306 14.83 1.72 16.52
CA TRP A 306 15.38 3.06 16.58
C TRP A 306 14.31 4.11 16.89
N GLU A 307 14.80 5.24 17.38
CA GLU A 307 14.07 6.45 17.71
C GLU A 307 14.97 7.66 17.47
N ALA A 308 14.53 8.88 17.73
CA ALA A 308 15.39 10.03 17.63
C ALA A 308 16.70 9.82 18.43
N PRO A 309 17.87 10.29 17.92
CA PRO A 309 18.08 11.22 16.83
C PRO A 309 18.18 10.59 15.42
N PHE A 310 17.92 9.28 15.29
CA PHE A 310 17.89 8.64 13.97
C PHE A 310 16.78 9.24 13.12
N THR A 311 17.02 9.26 11.80
CA THR A 311 15.98 9.66 10.84
C THR A 311 14.81 8.70 10.92
N LEU A 312 13.65 9.26 11.18
CA LEU A 312 12.41 8.54 11.44
C LEU A 312 11.24 9.46 11.13
N ASP A 313 10.12 8.89 10.77
CA ASP A 313 8.78 9.46 10.79
C ASP A 313 7.78 8.31 11.05
N ASN A 314 6.53 8.45 10.71
CA ASN A 314 5.50 7.44 10.85
C ASN A 314 5.73 6.29 9.85
N MET A 315 6.59 5.29 10.15
CA MET A 315 6.96 4.21 9.23
C MET A 315 5.81 3.24 9.03
N GLU A 316 5.21 3.23 7.83
CA GLU A 316 4.01 2.43 7.53
C GLU A 316 4.24 1.40 6.41
N GLY A 317 5.12 1.65 5.45
CA GLY A 317 5.34 0.71 4.34
C GLY A 317 6.73 0.09 4.36
N MET A 318 6.80 -1.21 4.02
CA MET A 318 8.04 -1.96 3.91
C MET A 318 8.06 -2.83 2.65
N ALA A 319 9.18 -2.78 1.92
CA ALA A 319 9.44 -3.67 0.81
C ALA A 319 10.76 -4.40 0.96
N VAL A 320 10.83 -5.63 0.47
CA VAL A 320 12.05 -6.43 0.37
C VAL A 320 12.38 -6.63 -1.10
N ALA A 321 13.61 -6.30 -1.48
CA ALA A 321 14.18 -6.64 -2.79
C ALA A 321 15.37 -7.58 -2.61
N GLN A 322 15.49 -8.57 -3.49
CA GLN A 322 16.61 -9.51 -3.51
C GLN A 322 17.47 -9.23 -4.73
N GLU A 323 18.74 -8.91 -4.52
CA GLU A 323 19.70 -8.66 -5.60
C GLU A 323 21.02 -9.38 -5.31
N SER A 324 21.43 -10.26 -6.21
CA SER A 324 22.71 -10.98 -6.12
C SER A 324 22.94 -11.68 -4.76
N GLY A 325 21.86 -12.21 -4.15
CA GLY A 325 21.91 -12.92 -2.87
C GLY A 325 21.89 -12.01 -1.63
N GLN A 326 21.83 -10.69 -1.81
CA GLN A 326 21.67 -9.70 -0.74
C GLN A 326 20.20 -9.25 -0.67
N ALA A 327 19.63 -9.27 0.53
CA ALA A 327 18.33 -8.66 0.79
C ALA A 327 18.49 -7.16 1.09
N PHE A 328 17.68 -6.36 0.40
CA PHE A 328 17.55 -4.92 0.65
C PHE A 328 16.15 -4.65 1.21
N ILE A 329 16.09 -3.82 2.23
CA ILE A 329 14.85 -3.38 2.87
C ILE A 329 14.64 -1.91 2.54
N TYR A 330 13.47 -1.59 2.02
CA TYR A 330 13.00 -0.23 1.81
C TYR A 330 11.88 0.04 2.80
N LEU A 331 11.97 1.17 3.49
CA LEU A 331 10.95 1.64 4.44
C LEU A 331 10.44 2.98 3.96
N ILE A 332 9.13 3.18 3.99
CA ILE A 332 8.50 4.46 3.68
C ILE A 332 7.64 4.91 4.85
N SER A 333 7.62 6.21 5.10
CA SER A 333 6.75 6.78 6.11
C SER A 333 5.52 7.43 5.49
N ASP A 334 4.42 7.34 6.22
CA ASP A 334 3.23 8.13 6.04
C ASP A 334 3.41 9.52 6.65
N ASP A 335 2.97 10.56 5.94
CA ASP A 335 2.94 11.94 6.43
C ASP A 335 1.55 12.36 6.97
N ASN A 336 0.58 11.45 6.97
CA ASN A 336 -0.81 11.70 7.39
C ASN A 336 -1.43 12.94 6.71
N LEU A 337 -0.97 13.27 5.49
CA LEU A 337 -1.30 14.52 4.78
C LEU A 337 -1.06 15.77 5.66
N SER A 338 -0.14 15.71 6.61
CA SER A 338 0.17 16.74 7.59
C SER A 338 1.48 17.45 7.26
N SER A 339 1.48 18.76 7.29
CA SER A 339 2.71 19.55 7.13
C SER A 339 3.76 19.35 8.23
N LEU A 340 3.39 18.69 9.33
CA LEU A 340 4.28 18.40 10.47
C LEU A 340 5.02 17.07 10.30
N GLN A 341 4.57 16.19 9.42
CA GLN A 341 5.17 14.90 9.13
C GLN A 341 5.77 14.88 7.73
N ARG A 342 6.49 13.84 7.39
CA ARG A 342 7.25 13.75 6.14
C ARG A 342 7.11 12.38 5.51
N THR A 343 6.96 12.33 4.22
CA THR A 343 7.18 11.09 3.45
C THR A 343 8.69 10.90 3.29
N VAL A 344 9.24 9.89 3.96
CA VAL A 344 10.66 9.52 3.95
C VAL A 344 10.81 8.12 3.39
N LEU A 345 11.61 7.94 2.35
CA LEU A 345 12.00 6.62 1.84
C LEU A 345 13.43 6.33 2.28
N MET A 346 13.65 5.16 2.90
CA MET A 346 14.95 4.69 3.37
C MET A 346 15.30 3.36 2.71
N LYS A 347 16.59 3.15 2.37
CA LYS A 347 17.12 1.89 1.88
C LYS A 347 18.16 1.34 2.86
N PHE A 348 18.07 0.04 3.14
CA PHE A 348 19.05 -0.70 3.95
C PHE A 348 19.45 -2.00 3.26
N ALA A 349 20.68 -2.46 3.48
CA ALA A 349 21.00 -3.87 3.29
C ALA A 349 20.75 -4.61 4.60
N LEU A 350 20.17 -5.80 4.51
CA LEU A 350 19.95 -6.67 5.66
C LEU A 350 21.18 -7.59 5.86
N ASP A 351 21.93 -7.35 6.90
CA ASP A 351 23.08 -8.18 7.31
C ASP A 351 22.62 -9.07 8.48
N LEU A 352 22.07 -10.24 8.16
CA LEU A 352 21.71 -11.21 9.21
C LEU A 352 22.99 -11.75 9.87
N PRO A 353 22.99 -11.94 11.20
CA PRO A 353 24.10 -12.61 11.87
C PRO A 353 24.25 -14.02 11.30
N GLU A 354 25.49 -14.43 11.06
CA GLU A 354 25.81 -15.83 10.73
C GLU A 354 25.27 -16.74 11.86
N LYS A 355 24.62 -17.86 11.48
CA LYS A 355 24.07 -18.83 12.42
C LYS A 355 25.17 -19.65 13.07
#